data_4845f6d2f9e3556e78b013c97738b90e
#
_entry.id   4845f6d2f9e3556e78b013c97738b90e
#
_cell.length_a   1.000
_cell.length_b   1.000
_cell.length_c   1.000
_cell.angle_alpha   90.00
_cell.angle_beta   90.00
_cell.angle_gamma   90.00
#
_symmetry.space_group_name_H-M   'P 1'
#
loop_
_entity.id
_entity.type
_entity.pdbx_description
1 polymer ?
#
loop_
_entity_poly.entity_id
_entity_poly.type
_entity_poly.pdbx_seq_one_letter_code
_entity_poly.pdbx_strand_id
1 'polypeptide(L)'
;MHNLIIGETCLLSYQLRRLNITEGKNELFDNMLATIDGVYDLIDDNFNNILNEEYLEFINYMYYPDHNISHPKWINKKYSLDKDNIFSWPVFSFFHYDAFNQDQKDSIIRKTSRFKSKLEDKENVNLFYYYREGKNYNLSKIFEKCNNFKKFISEKYDKNFNIILITKDAGNKNLLYKKIDNIHYFNFTSPYSWVGIDDNWDGHCDNDLFDIFKTEYEKIICNID
;
A
#
# COMPACT_ATOMS: atom_id res chain seq x y z
N MET A 1 13.09 7.51 -11.76
CA MET A 1 12.16 6.40 -11.46
C MET A 1 11.45 6.68 -10.15
N HIS A 2 10.13 6.56 -10.10
CA HIS A 2 9.34 6.77 -8.88
C HIS A 2 9.00 5.45 -8.21
N ASN A 3 9.11 5.40 -6.90
CA ASN A 3 8.70 4.28 -6.05
C ASN A 3 7.51 4.72 -5.20
N LEU A 4 6.32 4.20 -5.50
CA LEU A 4 5.08 4.56 -4.84
C LEU A 4 4.50 3.37 -4.09
N ILE A 5 3.97 3.62 -2.91
CA ILE A 5 3.27 2.62 -2.14
C ILE A 5 1.78 2.74 -2.44
N ILE A 6 1.15 1.62 -2.72
CA ILE A 6 -0.29 1.46 -2.86
C ILE A 6 -0.71 0.31 -1.97
N GLY A 7 -1.62 0.50 -1.03
CA GLY A 7 -2.13 -0.64 -0.27
C GLY A 7 -2.10 -0.55 1.24
N GLU A 8 -2.08 -1.70 1.87
CA GLU A 8 -2.80 -1.98 3.09
C GLU A 8 -2.16 -1.53 4.40
N THR A 9 -0.91 -1.02 4.47
CA THR A 9 -0.37 -0.64 5.77
C THR A 9 0.72 0.42 5.73
N CYS A 10 0.77 1.26 6.78
CA CYS A 10 1.87 2.19 7.05
C CYS A 10 3.21 1.47 7.33
N LEU A 11 3.20 0.18 7.63
CA LEU A 11 4.37 -0.60 8.01
C LEU A 11 5.35 -0.77 6.85
N LEU A 12 4.83 -1.08 5.66
CA LEU A 12 5.64 -1.16 4.45
C LEU A 12 6.31 0.18 4.16
N SER A 13 5.59 1.29 4.31
CA SER A 13 6.12 2.63 4.11
C SER A 13 7.32 2.93 5.01
N TYR A 14 7.24 2.54 6.27
CA TYR A 14 8.34 2.71 7.21
C TYR A 14 9.60 1.98 6.73
N GLN A 15 9.49 0.71 6.37
CA GLN A 15 10.62 -0.09 5.93
C GLN A 15 11.21 0.40 4.60
N LEU A 16 10.38 0.75 3.63
CA LEU A 16 10.87 1.25 2.35
C LEU A 16 11.60 2.61 2.50
N ARG A 17 11.15 3.46 3.43
CA ARG A 17 11.86 4.71 3.79
C ARG A 17 13.18 4.44 4.49
N ARG A 18 13.22 3.53 5.48
CA ARG A 18 14.46 3.12 6.17
C ARG A 18 15.52 2.66 5.18
N LEU A 19 15.10 1.95 4.15
CA LEU A 19 15.97 1.43 3.09
C LEU A 19 16.32 2.45 2.00
N ASN A 20 15.79 3.68 2.07
CA ASN A 20 15.90 4.70 1.03
C ASN A 20 15.37 4.23 -0.35
N ILE A 21 14.39 3.33 -0.37
CA ILE A 21 13.70 2.91 -1.60
C ILE A 21 12.66 3.96 -2.00
N THR A 22 12.00 4.60 -1.04
CA THR A 22 11.08 5.73 -1.27
C THR A 22 11.67 7.04 -0.79
N GLU A 23 11.18 8.16 -1.32
CA GLU A 23 11.77 9.52 -1.12
C GLU A 23 11.65 10.10 0.31
N GLY A 24 11.38 9.34 1.32
CA GLY A 24 11.34 9.81 2.72
C GLY A 24 10.19 10.76 3.08
N LYS A 25 9.34 11.15 2.12
CA LYS A 25 8.16 11.99 2.35
C LYS A 25 6.95 11.11 2.62
N ASN A 26 6.05 11.58 3.48
CA ASN A 26 4.76 10.91 3.66
C ASN A 26 3.95 10.96 2.35
N GLU A 27 3.73 9.81 1.74
CA GLU A 27 2.93 9.65 0.53
C GLU A 27 1.44 9.44 0.86
N LEU A 28 0.59 9.38 -0.17
CA LEU A 28 -0.86 9.32 0.00
C LEU A 28 -1.29 8.11 0.83
N PHE A 29 -0.75 6.93 0.52
CA PHE A 29 -1.16 5.67 1.16
C PHE A 29 -0.37 5.31 2.42
N ASP A 30 0.56 6.13 2.88
CA ASP A 30 1.38 5.83 4.07
C ASP A 30 0.56 5.64 5.35
N ASN A 31 -0.60 6.29 5.43
CA ASN A 31 -1.47 6.27 6.60
C ASN A 31 -2.92 5.87 6.23
N MET A 32 -3.05 5.14 5.12
CA MET A 32 -4.34 4.65 4.63
C MET A 32 -4.29 3.15 4.47
N LEU A 33 -5.44 2.51 4.61
CA LEU A 33 -5.65 1.15 4.15
C LEU A 33 -6.39 1.22 2.82
N ALA A 34 -5.83 0.59 1.79
CA ALA A 34 -6.47 0.50 0.49
C ALA A 34 -6.19 -0.86 -0.13
N THR A 35 -7.21 -1.50 -0.66
CA THR A 35 -7.03 -2.66 -1.52
C THR A 35 -6.68 -2.23 -2.93
N ILE A 36 -6.17 -3.15 -3.73
CA ILE A 36 -5.88 -2.86 -5.14
C ILE A 36 -7.12 -2.45 -5.93
N ASP A 37 -8.30 -3.01 -5.59
CA ASP A 37 -9.58 -2.61 -6.18
C ASP A 37 -9.94 -1.17 -5.80
N GLY A 38 -9.77 -0.80 -4.52
CA GLY A 38 -10.02 0.57 -4.06
C GLY A 38 -9.06 1.58 -4.69
N VAL A 39 -7.80 1.21 -4.89
CA VAL A 39 -6.83 2.04 -5.60
C VAL A 39 -7.19 2.17 -7.08
N TYR A 40 -7.63 1.08 -7.71
CA TYR A 40 -8.13 1.09 -9.09
C TYR A 40 -9.27 2.10 -9.24
N ASP A 41 -10.33 1.96 -8.44
CA ASP A 41 -11.52 2.82 -8.52
C ASP A 41 -11.17 4.30 -8.22
N LEU A 42 -10.23 4.55 -7.28
CA LEU A 42 -9.74 5.88 -6.96
C LEU A 42 -9.00 6.53 -8.15
N ILE A 43 -8.13 5.78 -8.82
CA ILE A 43 -7.39 6.28 -9.99
C ILE A 43 -8.32 6.43 -11.19
N ASP A 44 -9.27 5.51 -11.38
CA ASP A 44 -10.25 5.59 -12.46
C ASP A 44 -11.12 6.84 -12.35
N ASP A 45 -11.57 7.14 -11.14
CA ASP A 45 -12.30 8.35 -10.77
C ASP A 45 -11.43 9.64 -10.74
N ASN A 46 -10.17 9.55 -11.11
CA ASN A 46 -9.22 10.67 -11.06
C ASN A 46 -9.12 11.35 -9.69
N PHE A 47 -9.32 10.60 -8.61
CA PHE A 47 -9.30 11.04 -7.20
C PHE A 47 -10.39 12.05 -6.81
N ASN A 48 -11.42 12.21 -7.63
CA ASN A 48 -12.44 13.26 -7.45
C ASN A 48 -13.24 13.13 -6.15
N ASN A 49 -13.42 11.91 -5.66
CA ASN A 49 -14.28 11.65 -4.49
C ASN A 49 -13.53 11.18 -3.26
N ILE A 50 -12.20 11.37 -3.21
CA ILE A 50 -11.38 10.88 -2.08
C ILE A 50 -11.81 11.48 -0.73
N LEU A 51 -12.24 12.75 -0.72
CA LEU A 51 -12.72 13.48 0.45
C LEU A 51 -14.18 13.94 0.32
N ASN A 52 -14.95 13.36 -0.60
CA ASN A 52 -16.37 13.68 -0.72
C ASN A 52 -17.12 13.14 0.48
N GLU A 53 -17.73 14.05 1.25
CA GLU A 53 -18.42 13.75 2.51
C GLU A 53 -19.61 12.79 2.35
N GLU A 54 -20.24 12.74 1.17
CA GLU A 54 -21.31 11.77 0.87
C GLU A 54 -20.84 10.30 0.93
N TYR A 55 -19.56 10.07 0.70
CA TYR A 55 -18.96 8.73 0.72
C TYR A 55 -18.18 8.45 2.00
N LEU A 56 -17.96 9.44 2.87
CA LEU A 56 -17.24 9.25 4.11
C LEU A 56 -18.18 8.73 5.20
N GLU A 57 -17.76 7.63 5.83
CA GLU A 57 -18.47 7.04 6.96
C GLU A 57 -17.52 6.86 8.15
N PHE A 58 -17.94 7.37 9.30
CA PHE A 58 -17.24 7.15 10.55
C PHE A 58 -17.49 5.72 11.05
N ILE A 59 -16.44 4.98 11.36
CA ILE A 59 -16.56 3.62 11.90
C ILE A 59 -16.42 3.63 13.40
N ASN A 60 -15.29 4.09 13.91
CA ASN A 60 -14.97 4.13 15.33
C ASN A 60 -13.74 5.00 15.60
N TYR A 61 -13.38 5.12 16.87
CA TYR A 61 -12.07 5.62 17.28
C TYR A 61 -11.10 4.45 17.47
N MET A 62 -9.91 4.57 16.90
CA MET A 62 -8.82 3.66 17.19
C MET A 62 -7.98 4.23 18.33
N TYR A 63 -7.96 3.55 19.45
CA TYR A 63 -7.21 3.96 20.63
C TYR A 63 -5.83 3.33 20.63
N TYR A 64 -4.80 4.15 20.81
CA TYR A 64 -3.42 3.74 20.96
C TYR A 64 -3.00 3.93 22.43
N PRO A 65 -3.00 2.87 23.26
CA PRO A 65 -2.76 2.98 24.70
C PRO A 65 -1.38 3.55 25.02
N ASP A 66 -0.36 3.21 24.24
CA ASP A 66 1.03 3.64 24.48
C ASP A 66 1.23 5.16 24.30
N HIS A 67 0.34 5.81 23.55
CA HIS A 67 0.40 7.25 23.29
C HIS A 67 -0.77 8.01 23.91
N ASN A 68 -1.71 7.32 24.55
CA ASN A 68 -2.95 7.90 25.06
C ASN A 68 -3.70 8.78 24.03
N ILE A 69 -3.65 8.35 22.76
CA ILE A 69 -4.23 9.08 21.63
C ILE A 69 -5.34 8.23 20.99
N SER A 70 -6.43 8.89 20.66
CA SER A 70 -7.55 8.29 19.93
C SER A 70 -7.65 8.96 18.55
N HIS A 71 -7.54 8.17 17.49
CA HIS A 71 -7.73 8.65 16.12
C HIS A 71 -9.09 8.20 15.57
N PRO A 72 -9.86 9.11 14.95
CA PRO A 72 -11.08 8.73 14.27
C PRO A 72 -10.73 7.88 13.04
N LYS A 73 -11.50 6.82 12.84
CA LYS A 73 -11.38 5.96 11.68
C LYS A 73 -12.52 6.21 10.72
N TRP A 74 -12.17 6.67 9.54
CA TRP A 74 -13.10 6.93 8.45
C TRP A 74 -12.89 5.96 7.31
N ILE A 75 -13.97 5.54 6.67
CA ILE A 75 -13.91 4.83 5.38
C ILE A 75 -14.51 5.68 4.29
N ASN A 76 -14.00 5.51 3.08
CA ASN A 76 -14.66 6.02 1.89
C ASN A 76 -15.40 4.86 1.20
N LYS A 77 -16.73 4.86 1.30
CA LYS A 77 -17.59 3.79 0.78
C LYS A 77 -17.50 3.60 -0.72
N LYS A 78 -17.19 4.67 -1.46
CA LYS A 78 -17.07 4.59 -2.92
C LYS A 78 -15.93 3.66 -3.35
N TYR A 79 -14.83 3.65 -2.60
CA TYR A 79 -13.63 2.87 -2.91
C TYR A 79 -13.48 1.62 -2.03
N SER A 80 -14.45 1.36 -1.16
CA SER A 80 -14.41 0.26 -0.19
C SER A 80 -15.12 -1.01 -0.69
N LEU A 81 -15.15 -1.22 -2.00
CA LEU A 81 -15.76 -2.41 -2.58
C LEU A 81 -14.78 -3.58 -2.57
N ASP A 82 -15.12 -4.63 -1.86
CA ASP A 82 -14.48 -5.93 -1.96
C ASP A 82 -15.39 -6.88 -2.74
N LYS A 83 -15.26 -6.85 -4.06
CA LYS A 83 -16.12 -7.60 -4.98
C LYS A 83 -16.01 -9.12 -4.81
N ASP A 84 -14.90 -9.59 -4.28
CA ASP A 84 -14.60 -11.02 -4.13
C ASP A 84 -14.61 -11.49 -2.68
N ASN A 85 -14.86 -10.57 -1.74
CA ASN A 85 -14.85 -10.84 -0.29
C ASN A 85 -13.54 -11.53 0.18
N ILE A 86 -12.41 -11.10 -0.39
CA ILE A 86 -11.08 -11.65 -0.08
C ILE A 86 -10.31 -10.84 0.97
N PHE A 87 -10.82 -9.67 1.31
CA PHE A 87 -10.19 -8.78 2.29
C PHE A 87 -10.89 -8.87 3.64
N SER A 88 -10.13 -8.83 4.71
CA SER A 88 -10.66 -8.96 6.08
C SER A 88 -11.06 -7.64 6.72
N TRP A 89 -10.84 -6.50 6.03
CA TRP A 89 -11.02 -5.16 6.60
C TRP A 89 -11.77 -4.24 5.63
N PRO A 90 -12.36 -3.11 6.14
CA PRO A 90 -12.90 -2.08 5.26
C PRO A 90 -11.80 -1.57 4.33
N VAL A 91 -12.09 -1.58 3.07
CA VAL A 91 -11.16 -1.69 1.96
C VAL A 91 -10.51 -0.39 1.56
N PHE A 92 -11.04 0.76 2.03
CA PHE A 92 -10.44 2.08 1.83
C PHE A 92 -10.70 2.94 3.05
N SER A 93 -9.71 3.05 3.92
CA SER A 93 -9.87 3.79 5.17
C SER A 93 -8.72 4.74 5.47
N PHE A 94 -9.08 5.89 6.06
CA PHE A 94 -8.16 6.88 6.61
C PHE A 94 -7.81 6.47 8.04
N PHE A 95 -6.72 5.75 8.22
CA PHE A 95 -6.40 5.13 9.51
C PHE A 95 -5.85 6.11 10.54
N HIS A 96 -5.16 7.17 10.06
CA HIS A 96 -4.49 8.15 10.90
C HIS A 96 -4.90 9.58 10.55
N TYR A 97 -6.00 9.75 9.80
CA TYR A 97 -6.51 11.06 9.40
C TYR A 97 -7.94 11.24 9.85
N ASP A 98 -8.18 12.38 10.47
CA ASP A 98 -9.54 12.89 10.59
C ASP A 98 -9.94 13.57 9.26
N ALA A 99 -10.78 12.90 8.48
CA ALA A 99 -11.24 13.38 7.19
C ALA A 99 -12.10 14.66 7.30
N PHE A 100 -12.46 15.10 8.51
CA PHE A 100 -13.20 16.34 8.76
C PHE A 100 -12.34 17.46 9.37
N ASN A 101 -11.11 17.16 9.78
CA ASN A 101 -10.15 18.17 10.21
C ASN A 101 -9.55 18.86 8.97
N GLN A 102 -9.62 20.20 8.90
CA GLN A 102 -9.21 20.96 7.73
C GLN A 102 -7.71 20.79 7.38
N ASP A 103 -6.82 20.83 8.38
CA ASP A 103 -5.38 20.68 8.14
C ASP A 103 -5.05 19.29 7.58
N GLN A 104 -5.78 18.28 8.01
CA GLN A 104 -5.62 16.91 7.54
C GLN A 104 -6.23 16.71 6.16
N LYS A 105 -7.38 17.32 5.85
CA LYS A 105 -7.92 17.41 4.48
C LYS A 105 -6.90 18.04 3.52
N ASP A 106 -6.32 19.17 3.89
CA ASP A 106 -5.32 19.86 3.08
C ASP A 106 -4.06 18.99 2.89
N SER A 107 -3.67 18.23 3.91
CA SER A 107 -2.58 17.25 3.80
C SER A 107 -2.90 16.15 2.79
N ILE A 108 -4.10 15.58 2.83
CA ILE A 108 -4.55 14.54 1.88
C ILE A 108 -4.58 15.11 0.46
N ILE A 109 -5.10 16.32 0.26
CA ILE A 109 -5.15 16.98 -1.05
C ILE A 109 -3.73 17.16 -1.61
N ARG A 110 -2.79 17.68 -0.81
CA ARG A 110 -1.39 17.84 -1.24
C ARG A 110 -0.72 16.52 -1.61
N LYS A 111 -0.98 15.46 -0.83
CA LYS A 111 -0.45 14.11 -1.08
C LYS A 111 -1.06 13.49 -2.34
N THR A 112 -2.37 13.67 -2.53
CA THR A 112 -3.07 13.26 -3.75
C THR A 112 -2.47 13.93 -4.99
N SER A 113 -2.24 15.24 -4.93
CA SER A 113 -1.65 15.99 -6.05
C SER A 113 -0.24 15.50 -6.38
N ARG A 114 0.61 15.24 -5.37
CA ARG A 114 1.95 14.68 -5.60
C ARG A 114 1.89 13.27 -6.19
N PHE A 115 1.00 12.42 -5.68
CA PHE A 115 0.83 11.05 -6.18
C PHE A 115 0.41 11.06 -7.66
N LYS A 116 -0.59 11.89 -8.02
CA LYS A 116 -1.02 12.08 -9.41
C LYS A 116 0.14 12.56 -10.30
N SER A 117 0.86 13.58 -9.87
CA SER A 117 2.00 14.12 -10.63
C SER A 117 3.04 13.03 -10.94
N LYS A 118 3.34 12.13 -9.97
CA LYS A 118 4.26 11.01 -10.21
C LYS A 118 3.68 9.95 -11.15
N LEU A 119 2.37 9.72 -11.15
CA LEU A 119 1.72 8.85 -12.13
C LEU A 119 1.76 9.43 -13.54
N GLU A 120 1.69 10.74 -13.68
CA GLU A 120 1.67 11.47 -14.95
C GLU A 120 3.09 11.76 -15.49
N ASP A 121 4.11 11.70 -14.62
CA ASP A 121 5.50 11.91 -15.03
C ASP A 121 5.94 10.84 -16.04
N LYS A 122 6.91 11.19 -16.91
CA LYS A 122 7.47 10.27 -17.92
C LYS A 122 8.35 9.17 -17.33
N GLU A 123 8.77 9.32 -16.10
CA GLU A 123 9.61 8.33 -15.42
C GLU A 123 8.87 7.01 -15.18
N ASN A 124 9.63 5.92 -15.19
CA ASN A 124 9.10 4.61 -14.79
C ASN A 124 8.62 4.63 -13.33
N VAL A 125 7.56 3.93 -13.05
CA VAL A 125 6.95 3.86 -11.72
C VAL A 125 6.90 2.43 -11.23
N ASN A 126 7.42 2.22 -10.04
CA ASN A 126 7.25 0.98 -9.30
C ASN A 126 6.16 1.18 -8.23
N LEU A 127 5.15 0.33 -8.26
CA LEU A 127 4.02 0.34 -7.34
C LEU A 127 4.18 -0.81 -6.36
N PHE A 128 4.46 -0.50 -5.11
CA PHE A 128 4.58 -1.47 -4.03
C PHE A 128 3.21 -1.71 -3.42
N TYR A 129 2.73 -2.94 -3.53
CA TYR A 129 1.47 -3.38 -2.96
C TYR A 129 1.72 -4.46 -1.91
N TYR A 130 1.37 -4.17 -0.66
CA TYR A 130 1.35 -5.16 0.39
C TYR A 130 -0.06 -5.74 0.52
N TYR A 131 -0.18 -7.04 0.31
CA TYR A 131 -1.41 -7.77 0.53
C TYR A 131 -1.33 -8.54 1.85
N ARG A 132 -2.19 -8.16 2.78
CA ARG A 132 -2.34 -8.84 4.05
C ARG A 132 -3.36 -9.96 3.92
N GLU A 133 -3.01 -11.17 4.42
CA GLU A 133 -3.91 -12.30 4.44
C GLU A 133 -5.25 -11.98 5.12
N GLY A 134 -6.34 -12.24 4.40
CA GLY A 134 -7.70 -12.21 4.91
C GLY A 134 -8.23 -13.62 5.17
N LYS A 135 -9.43 -13.72 5.70
CA LYS A 135 -10.10 -15.00 5.98
C LYS A 135 -10.24 -15.90 4.75
N ASN A 136 -10.25 -15.31 3.55
CA ASN A 136 -10.40 -15.99 2.27
C ASN A 136 -9.17 -15.78 1.38
N TYR A 137 -7.98 -15.95 1.93
CA TYR A 137 -6.72 -15.81 1.20
C TYR A 137 -6.75 -16.56 -0.12
N ASN A 138 -6.61 -15.84 -1.22
CA ASN A 138 -6.55 -16.38 -2.55
C ASN A 138 -5.51 -15.66 -3.41
N LEU A 139 -4.29 -16.17 -3.35
CA LEU A 139 -3.15 -15.56 -4.03
C LEU A 139 -3.36 -15.47 -5.55
N SER A 140 -4.00 -16.46 -6.18
CA SER A 140 -4.28 -16.43 -7.62
C SER A 140 -5.16 -15.25 -8.01
N LYS A 141 -6.19 -14.96 -7.21
CA LYS A 141 -7.07 -13.79 -7.42
C LYS A 141 -6.30 -12.47 -7.22
N ILE A 142 -5.39 -12.41 -6.26
CA ILE A 142 -4.57 -11.21 -6.06
C ILE A 142 -3.65 -10.98 -7.25
N PHE A 143 -3.04 -12.01 -7.82
CA PHE A 143 -2.26 -11.88 -9.05
C PHE A 143 -3.11 -11.41 -10.23
N GLU A 144 -4.30 -11.96 -10.39
CA GLU A 144 -5.26 -11.51 -11.41
C GLU A 144 -5.60 -10.02 -11.24
N LYS A 145 -5.92 -9.57 -10.02
CA LYS A 145 -6.20 -8.17 -9.72
C LYS A 145 -5.00 -7.27 -9.99
N CYS A 146 -3.80 -7.67 -9.58
CA CYS A 146 -2.56 -6.94 -9.86
C CYS A 146 -2.31 -6.82 -11.37
N ASN A 147 -2.52 -7.88 -12.15
CA ASN A 147 -2.36 -7.85 -13.60
C ASN A 147 -3.39 -6.92 -14.26
N ASN A 148 -4.66 -7.02 -13.86
CA ASN A 148 -5.72 -6.14 -14.36
C ASN A 148 -5.45 -4.67 -14.03
N PHE A 149 -5.00 -4.40 -12.80
CA PHE A 149 -4.62 -3.06 -12.37
C PHE A 149 -3.40 -2.53 -13.15
N LYS A 150 -2.37 -3.36 -13.34
CA LYS A 150 -1.19 -2.99 -14.15
C LYS A 150 -1.59 -2.63 -15.57
N LYS A 151 -2.44 -3.45 -16.21
CA LYS A 151 -2.94 -3.17 -17.55
C LYS A 151 -3.67 -1.84 -17.59
N PHE A 152 -4.64 -1.65 -16.71
CA PHE A 152 -5.44 -0.42 -16.60
C PHE A 152 -4.57 0.83 -16.44
N ILE A 153 -3.65 0.83 -15.48
CA ILE A 153 -2.84 2.01 -15.18
C ILE A 153 -1.85 2.30 -16.33
N SER A 154 -1.33 1.26 -16.99
CA SER A 154 -0.44 1.42 -18.14
C SER A 154 -1.18 2.01 -19.33
N GLU A 155 -2.39 1.58 -19.61
CA GLU A 155 -3.25 2.14 -20.65
C GLU A 155 -3.66 3.59 -20.33
N LYS A 156 -4.03 3.88 -19.08
CA LYS A 156 -4.48 5.21 -18.67
C LYS A 156 -3.39 6.28 -18.78
N TYR A 157 -2.14 5.95 -18.47
CA TYR A 157 -1.02 6.90 -18.46
C TYR A 157 -0.03 6.71 -19.63
N ASP A 158 -0.32 5.78 -20.55
CA ASP A 158 0.50 5.48 -21.74
C ASP A 158 1.98 5.22 -21.39
N LYS A 159 2.21 4.42 -20.36
CA LYS A 159 3.57 4.03 -19.92
C LYS A 159 3.60 2.72 -19.14
N ASN A 160 4.80 2.17 -18.98
CA ASN A 160 4.98 0.96 -18.20
C ASN A 160 5.01 1.23 -16.69
N PHE A 161 4.30 0.39 -15.95
CA PHE A 161 4.35 0.31 -14.50
C PHE A 161 4.85 -1.07 -14.07
N ASN A 162 5.66 -1.10 -13.01
CA ASN A 162 6.02 -2.35 -12.37
C ASN A 162 5.19 -2.51 -11.09
N ILE A 163 4.64 -3.68 -10.86
CA ILE A 163 3.98 -4.00 -9.60
C ILE A 163 4.89 -4.92 -8.79
N ILE A 164 5.17 -4.50 -7.57
CA ILE A 164 5.90 -5.25 -6.58
C ILE A 164 4.89 -5.70 -5.53
N LEU A 165 4.41 -6.94 -5.67
CA LEU A 165 3.49 -7.55 -4.73
C LEU A 165 4.28 -8.14 -3.56
N ILE A 166 3.90 -7.75 -2.35
CA ILE A 166 4.48 -8.24 -1.11
C ILE A 166 3.39 -8.93 -0.31
N THR A 167 3.69 -10.15 0.15
CA THR A 167 2.83 -10.91 1.07
C THR A 167 3.65 -11.38 2.27
N LYS A 168 2.97 -11.83 3.31
CA LYS A 168 3.60 -12.38 4.49
C LYS A 168 2.89 -13.64 4.98
N ASP A 169 3.69 -14.66 5.27
CA ASP A 169 3.25 -15.90 5.93
C ASP A 169 3.87 -16.01 7.33
N ALA A 170 3.21 -16.75 8.20
CA ALA A 170 3.76 -17.12 9.50
C ALA A 170 4.77 -18.27 9.35
N GLY A 171 5.90 -18.17 10.02
CA GLY A 171 6.92 -19.23 10.01
C GLY A 171 8.33 -18.75 10.35
N ASN A 172 9.31 -19.58 10.07
CA ASN A 172 10.71 -19.21 10.24
C ASN A 172 11.10 -18.13 9.21
N LYS A 173 11.97 -17.20 9.61
CA LYS A 173 12.40 -16.10 8.75
C LYS A 173 12.93 -16.57 7.41
N ASN A 174 12.29 -16.14 6.34
CA ASN A 174 12.69 -16.40 4.95
C ASN A 174 12.13 -15.34 4.03
N LEU A 175 12.81 -15.09 2.92
CA LEU A 175 12.32 -14.25 1.82
C LEU A 175 12.36 -15.05 0.52
N LEU A 176 11.20 -15.19 -0.11
CA LEU A 176 11.06 -15.78 -1.44
C LEU A 176 10.80 -14.70 -2.47
N TYR A 177 11.55 -14.67 -3.55
CA TYR A 177 11.28 -13.86 -4.73
C TYR A 177 10.91 -14.73 -5.92
N LYS A 178 9.88 -14.29 -6.66
CA LYS A 178 9.49 -14.84 -7.96
C LYS A 178 8.98 -13.73 -8.87
N LYS A 179 9.18 -13.90 -10.18
CA LYS A 179 8.47 -13.11 -11.19
C LYS A 179 7.35 -13.96 -11.77
N ILE A 180 6.11 -13.53 -11.62
CA ILE A 180 4.90 -14.24 -12.09
C ILE A 180 4.09 -13.24 -12.92
N ASP A 181 3.84 -13.57 -14.19
CA ASP A 181 3.04 -12.75 -15.11
C ASP A 181 3.40 -11.25 -15.11
N ASN A 182 4.68 -10.93 -15.12
CA ASN A 182 5.19 -9.55 -15.03
C ASN A 182 4.92 -8.82 -13.70
N ILE A 183 4.54 -9.54 -12.65
CA ILE A 183 4.48 -9.06 -11.26
C ILE A 183 5.74 -9.54 -10.54
N HIS A 184 6.43 -8.64 -9.87
CA HIS A 184 7.53 -8.98 -8.96
C HIS A 184 6.92 -9.34 -7.60
N TYR A 185 7.00 -10.61 -7.25
CA TYR A 185 6.39 -11.16 -6.05
C TYR A 185 7.42 -11.45 -4.99
N PHE A 186 7.24 -10.88 -3.81
CA PHE A 186 8.03 -11.18 -2.62
C PHE A 186 7.13 -11.73 -1.54
N ASN A 187 7.48 -12.91 -1.03
CA ASN A 187 6.82 -13.48 0.14
C ASN A 187 7.79 -13.50 1.32
N PHE A 188 7.44 -12.75 2.34
CA PHE A 188 8.12 -12.76 3.63
C PHE A 188 7.52 -13.85 4.50
N THR A 189 8.37 -14.74 5.05
CA THR A 189 7.96 -15.64 6.11
C THR A 189 8.62 -15.17 7.39
N SER A 190 7.83 -14.96 8.46
CA SER A 190 8.32 -14.42 9.72
C SER A 190 7.46 -14.91 10.88
N PRO A 191 8.03 -15.13 12.08
CA PRO A 191 7.25 -15.46 13.29
C PRO A 191 6.43 -14.28 13.82
N TYR A 192 6.69 -13.05 13.35
CA TYR A 192 6.02 -11.84 13.80
C TYR A 192 4.71 -11.62 13.08
N SER A 193 3.73 -11.03 13.74
CA SER A 193 2.38 -10.82 13.18
C SER A 193 2.32 -9.73 12.10
N TRP A 194 3.32 -8.83 12.05
CA TRP A 194 3.35 -7.69 11.14
C TRP A 194 4.65 -7.64 10.35
N VAL A 195 4.58 -7.17 9.10
CA VAL A 195 5.78 -6.96 8.29
C VAL A 195 6.56 -5.78 8.86
N GLY A 196 7.72 -6.09 9.44
CA GLY A 196 8.72 -5.08 9.79
C GLY A 196 8.52 -4.31 11.09
N ILE A 197 7.52 -4.65 11.93
CA ILE A 197 7.35 -4.03 13.25
C ILE A 197 7.01 -5.12 14.26
N ASP A 198 7.67 -5.10 15.42
CA ASP A 198 7.28 -5.92 16.57
C ASP A 198 6.17 -5.25 17.39
N ASP A 199 5.68 -5.98 18.40
CA ASP A 199 4.64 -5.48 19.30
C ASP A 199 5.08 -4.25 20.11
N ASN A 200 6.38 -3.95 20.14
CA ASN A 200 6.97 -2.82 20.86
C ASN A 200 7.24 -1.60 19.98
N TRP A 201 6.89 -1.62 18.69
CA TRP A 201 7.16 -0.56 17.72
C TRP A 201 8.64 -0.29 17.45
N ASP A 202 9.54 -1.12 17.94
CA ASP A 202 10.99 -0.94 17.76
C ASP A 202 11.44 -1.22 16.33
N GLY A 203 10.57 -1.78 15.49
CA GLY A 203 10.76 -1.93 14.06
C GLY A 203 11.93 -2.84 13.67
N HIS A 204 12.46 -3.62 14.60
CA HIS A 204 13.72 -4.34 14.41
C HIS A 204 13.55 -5.80 13.95
N CYS A 205 12.36 -6.37 14.08
CA CYS A 205 12.15 -7.80 14.00
C CYS A 205 12.45 -8.41 12.63
N ASP A 206 12.11 -7.71 11.56
CA ASP A 206 12.30 -8.16 10.18
C ASP A 206 13.27 -7.30 9.38
N ASN A 207 14.04 -6.43 10.04
CA ASN A 207 14.98 -5.55 9.35
C ASN A 207 15.97 -6.34 8.48
N ASP A 208 16.45 -7.47 8.96
CA ASP A 208 17.31 -8.40 8.22
C ASP A 208 16.66 -8.92 6.93
N LEU A 209 15.38 -9.29 6.98
CA LEU A 209 14.64 -9.70 5.78
C LEU A 209 14.43 -8.53 4.81
N PHE A 210 14.18 -7.33 5.32
CA PHE A 210 14.06 -6.14 4.47
C PHE A 210 15.40 -5.70 3.87
N ASP A 211 16.52 -5.93 4.53
CA ASP A 211 17.84 -5.69 3.96
C ASP A 211 18.14 -6.67 2.81
N ILE A 212 17.75 -7.94 2.94
CA ILE A 212 17.79 -8.93 1.86
C ILE A 212 16.85 -8.51 0.72
N PHE A 213 15.61 -8.08 1.05
CA PHE A 213 14.64 -7.57 0.08
C PHE A 213 15.23 -6.42 -0.74
N LYS A 214 15.88 -5.45 -0.10
CA LYS A 214 16.53 -4.33 -0.81
C LYS A 214 17.54 -4.83 -1.84
N THR A 215 18.40 -5.77 -1.45
CA THR A 215 19.41 -6.35 -2.33
C THR A 215 18.79 -7.03 -3.56
N GLU A 216 17.71 -7.79 -3.37
CA GLU A 216 17.00 -8.44 -4.48
C GLU A 216 16.25 -7.43 -5.35
N TYR A 217 15.64 -6.42 -4.74
CA TYR A 217 14.94 -5.34 -5.44
C TYR A 217 15.90 -4.52 -6.33
N GLU A 218 17.07 -4.15 -5.81
CA GLU A 218 18.09 -3.42 -6.58
C GLU A 218 18.56 -4.21 -7.82
N LYS A 219 18.73 -5.53 -7.71
CA LYS A 219 19.02 -6.38 -8.87
C LYS A 219 17.92 -6.34 -9.93
N ILE A 220 16.67 -6.28 -9.51
CA ILE A 220 15.52 -6.22 -10.43
C ILE A 220 15.54 -4.90 -11.19
N ILE A 221 15.74 -3.78 -10.50
CA ILE A 221 15.75 -2.44 -11.10
C ILE A 221 16.90 -2.30 -12.10
N CYS A 222 18.09 -2.77 -11.74
CA CYS A 222 19.27 -2.71 -12.62
C CYS A 222 19.14 -3.58 -13.89
N ASN A 223 18.19 -4.55 -13.91
CA ASN A 223 17.95 -5.42 -15.07
C ASN A 223 16.74 -4.99 -15.92
N ILE A 224 16.13 -3.83 -15.61
CA ILE A 224 14.99 -3.29 -16.38
C ILE A 224 15.43 -2.31 -17.47
N ASP A 225 16.70 -1.91 -17.50
CA ASP A 225 17.33 -1.14 -18.55
C ASP A 225 17.80 -2.08 -19.70
#